data_8f754f31e6b4ae9596ac3e9b20439b62
#
_entry.id   8f754f31e6b4ae9596ac3e9b20439b62
#
_cell.length_a   1.000
_cell.length_b   1.000
_cell.length_c   1.000
_cell.angle_alpha   90.00
_cell.angle_beta   90.00
_cell.angle_gamma   90.00
#
_symmetry.space_group_name_H-M   'P 1'
#
loop_
_entity.id
_entity.type
_entity.pdbx_description
1 polymer ?
#
loop_
_entity_poly.entity_id
_entity_poly.type
_entity_poly.pdbx_seq_one_letter_code
_entity_poly.pdbx_strand_id
1 'polypeptide(L)'
;MKRLMILCLMIGGLFALQAQTTKATPYKGTGAEIQFDKLTVDFGTLKVGDVKTVTITFTNVGKKPLILDDVISSCDCTTVDWSKQPIMPGKKGTIKATYTAKHTGLISKRLTVLSNANTDRVILQLKGEVK
;
A
#
# COMPACT_ATOMS: atom_id res chain seq x y z
N MET A 1 -39.67 -26.62 56.57
CA MET A 1 -38.41 -25.92 56.37
C MET A 1 -37.96 -26.19 54.95
N LYS A 2 -38.15 -25.20 54.09
CA LYS A 2 -37.72 -25.32 52.71
C LYS A 2 -36.32 -24.71 52.57
N ARG A 3 -35.36 -25.55 52.31
CA ARG A 3 -34.02 -25.08 51.99
C ARG A 3 -34.01 -24.59 50.54
N LEU A 4 -33.89 -23.29 50.37
CA LEU A 4 -33.72 -22.69 49.08
C LEU A 4 -32.27 -22.88 48.66
N MET A 5 -32.03 -23.79 47.75
CA MET A 5 -30.74 -23.95 47.12
C MET A 5 -30.61 -22.88 46.07
N ILE A 6 -29.84 -21.85 46.38
CA ILE A 6 -29.44 -20.84 45.39
C ILE A 6 -28.32 -21.49 44.58
N LEU A 7 -28.67 -21.92 43.38
CA LEU A 7 -27.72 -22.35 42.38
C LEU A 7 -27.07 -21.13 41.78
N CYS A 8 -25.90 -20.77 42.28
CA CYS A 8 -25.05 -19.78 41.63
C CYS A 8 -24.57 -20.32 40.29
N LEU A 9 -25.26 -19.95 39.21
CA LEU A 9 -24.76 -20.18 37.86
C LEU A 9 -23.62 -19.21 37.65
N MET A 10 -22.40 -19.66 37.81
CA MET A 10 -21.21 -19.00 37.36
C MET A 10 -21.23 -19.02 35.82
N ILE A 11 -21.80 -17.99 35.22
CA ILE A 11 -21.63 -17.77 33.81
C ILE A 11 -20.22 -17.24 33.64
N GLY A 12 -19.29 -18.15 33.42
CA GLY A 12 -17.96 -17.84 32.97
C GLY A 12 -18.09 -17.19 31.59
N GLY A 13 -18.03 -15.89 31.57
CA GLY A 13 -17.93 -15.13 30.33
C GLY A 13 -16.64 -15.52 29.64
N LEU A 14 -16.75 -16.41 28.68
CA LEU A 14 -15.67 -16.63 27.73
C LEU A 14 -15.59 -15.36 26.87
N PHE A 15 -14.72 -14.44 27.25
CA PHE A 15 -14.31 -13.35 26.35
C PHE A 15 -13.52 -14.02 25.23
N ALA A 16 -14.23 -14.43 24.19
CA ALA A 16 -13.59 -14.73 22.92
C ALA A 16 -13.01 -13.42 22.40
N LEU A 17 -11.69 -13.30 22.51
CA LEU A 17 -10.96 -12.25 21.84
C LEU A 17 -11.13 -12.49 20.34
N GLN A 18 -12.16 -11.88 19.76
CA GLN A 18 -12.35 -11.91 18.34
C GLN A 18 -11.26 -10.99 17.75
N ALA A 19 -10.21 -11.62 17.27
CA ALA A 19 -9.30 -10.94 16.39
C ALA A 19 -10.13 -10.42 15.21
N GLN A 20 -10.36 -9.11 15.19
CA GLN A 20 -10.93 -8.46 14.04
C GLN A 20 -9.87 -8.49 12.95
N THR A 21 -9.87 -9.55 12.17
CA THR A 21 -9.28 -9.50 10.85
C THR A 21 -10.03 -8.41 10.12
N THR A 22 -9.36 -7.30 9.89
CA THR A 22 -9.83 -6.32 8.92
C THR A 22 -9.91 -7.05 7.59
N LYS A 23 -11.08 -7.58 7.30
CA LYS A 23 -11.39 -8.09 5.98
C LYS A 23 -11.26 -6.90 5.04
N ALA A 24 -10.20 -6.90 4.25
CA ALA A 24 -10.19 -6.09 3.06
C ALA A 24 -11.52 -6.35 2.35
N THR A 25 -12.31 -5.28 2.13
CA THR A 25 -13.58 -5.40 1.41
C THR A 25 -13.33 -6.16 0.12
N PRO A 26 -13.99 -7.30 -0.10
CA PRO A 26 -13.74 -8.06 -1.32
C PRO A 26 -14.09 -7.15 -2.50
N TYR A 27 -13.12 -6.98 -3.39
CA TYR A 27 -13.32 -6.27 -4.63
C TYR A 27 -14.46 -6.93 -5.41
N LYS A 28 -15.55 -6.19 -5.59
CA LYS A 28 -16.76 -6.70 -6.27
C LYS A 28 -16.72 -6.52 -7.79
N GLY A 29 -15.69 -5.90 -8.32
CA GLY A 29 -15.55 -5.68 -9.75
C GLY A 29 -15.12 -6.93 -10.51
N THR A 30 -15.26 -6.87 -11.83
CA THR A 30 -14.89 -7.96 -12.75
C THR A 30 -13.57 -7.71 -13.46
N GLY A 31 -12.99 -6.51 -13.33
CA GLY A 31 -11.76 -6.10 -13.98
C GLY A 31 -10.51 -6.30 -13.12
N ALA A 32 -9.40 -5.71 -13.57
CA ALA A 32 -8.21 -5.60 -12.77
C ALA A 32 -8.39 -4.57 -11.64
N GLU A 33 -7.72 -4.75 -10.51
CA GLU A 33 -7.68 -3.77 -9.44
C GLU A 33 -6.33 -3.78 -8.77
N ILE A 34 -5.85 -2.59 -8.41
CA ILE A 34 -4.53 -2.40 -7.82
C ILE A 34 -4.65 -2.03 -6.34
N GLN A 35 -3.86 -2.70 -5.52
CA GLN A 35 -3.73 -2.37 -4.11
C GLN A 35 -2.27 -2.22 -3.76
N PHE A 36 -1.89 -1.05 -3.28
CA PHE A 36 -0.54 -0.79 -2.79
C PHE A 36 -0.40 -1.20 -1.33
N ASP A 37 0.74 -1.76 -0.97
CA ASP A 37 1.06 -2.07 0.43
C ASP A 37 1.11 -0.80 1.28
N LYS A 38 1.63 0.29 0.70
CA LYS A 38 1.70 1.62 1.32
C LYS A 38 1.46 2.70 0.28
N LEU A 39 0.73 3.74 0.65
CA LEU A 39 0.49 4.92 -0.18
C LEU A 39 1.52 6.03 0.04
N THR A 40 2.35 5.88 1.06
CA THR A 40 3.43 6.82 1.38
C THR A 40 4.75 6.08 1.36
N VAL A 41 5.72 6.65 0.64
CA VAL A 41 7.08 6.14 0.51
C VAL A 41 8.02 7.10 1.21
N ASP A 42 8.80 6.59 2.15
CA ASP A 42 9.75 7.39 2.93
C ASP A 42 11.17 7.07 2.49
N PHE A 43 11.87 8.08 1.96
CA PHE A 43 13.29 7.97 1.62
C PHE A 43 14.22 8.12 2.83
N GLY A 44 13.67 8.50 4.00
CA GLY A 44 14.46 8.76 5.18
C GLY A 44 15.23 10.08 5.09
N THR A 45 16.40 10.11 5.75
CA THR A 45 17.29 11.26 5.72
C THR A 45 18.43 11.02 4.74
N LEU A 46 18.59 11.94 3.79
CA LEU A 46 19.63 11.90 2.76
C LEU A 46 20.55 13.11 2.90
N LYS A 47 21.72 13.00 2.28
CA LYS A 47 22.65 14.13 2.08
C LYS A 47 22.61 14.56 0.63
N VAL A 48 22.93 15.82 0.38
CA VAL A 48 23.07 16.31 -1.00
C VAL A 48 24.07 15.44 -1.77
N GLY A 49 23.67 14.98 -2.93
CA GLY A 49 24.42 14.04 -3.77
C GLY A 49 24.04 12.58 -3.60
N ASP A 50 23.27 12.24 -2.56
CA ASP A 50 22.82 10.87 -2.35
C ASP A 50 21.78 10.47 -3.41
N VAL A 51 21.84 9.19 -3.79
CA VAL A 51 20.87 8.55 -4.66
C VAL A 51 20.23 7.40 -3.89
N LYS A 52 18.91 7.44 -3.73
CA LYS A 52 18.17 6.41 -2.98
C LYS A 52 17.10 5.78 -3.85
N THR A 53 17.11 4.46 -3.91
CA THR A 53 16.07 3.69 -4.59
C THR A 53 15.18 3.00 -3.56
N VAL A 54 13.88 3.15 -3.72
CA VAL A 54 12.86 2.47 -2.90
C VAL A 54 11.99 1.62 -3.81
N THR A 55 11.68 0.41 -3.36
CA THR A 55 10.78 -0.50 -4.05
C THR A 55 9.39 -0.38 -3.46
N ILE A 56 8.41 -0.11 -4.32
CA ILE A 56 7.01 0.00 -3.96
C ILE A 56 6.31 -1.25 -4.46
N THR A 57 5.66 -1.98 -3.56
CA THR A 57 4.99 -3.24 -3.89
C THR A 57 3.48 -3.01 -3.98
N PHE A 58 2.87 -3.60 -5.00
CA PHE A 58 1.42 -3.62 -5.18
C PHE A 58 0.96 -5.04 -5.53
N THR A 59 -0.33 -5.28 -5.36
CA THR A 59 -0.97 -6.55 -5.67
C THR A 59 -2.14 -6.31 -6.62
N ASN A 60 -2.29 -7.17 -7.63
CA ASN A 60 -3.53 -7.21 -8.40
C ASN A 60 -4.57 -7.99 -7.59
N VAL A 61 -5.49 -7.27 -6.97
CA VAL A 61 -6.59 -7.85 -6.19
C VAL A 61 -7.85 -8.06 -7.02
N GLY A 62 -7.78 -7.73 -8.31
CA GLY A 62 -8.87 -7.90 -9.26
C GLY A 62 -8.93 -9.30 -9.85
N LYS A 63 -9.70 -9.44 -10.93
CA LYS A 63 -9.99 -10.72 -11.59
C LYS A 63 -9.42 -10.82 -13.01
N LYS A 64 -8.84 -9.72 -13.52
CA LYS A 64 -8.21 -9.66 -14.84
C LYS A 64 -6.76 -9.19 -14.72
N PRO A 65 -5.93 -9.44 -15.72
CA PRO A 65 -4.55 -8.97 -15.71
C PRO A 65 -4.46 -7.46 -15.55
N LEU A 66 -3.57 -7.02 -14.64
CA LEU A 66 -3.30 -5.62 -14.36
C LEU A 66 -2.12 -5.15 -15.21
N ILE A 67 -2.30 -4.07 -15.94
CA ILE A 67 -1.26 -3.44 -16.76
C ILE A 67 -1.08 -2.02 -16.26
N LEU A 68 0.15 -1.66 -15.88
CA LEU A 68 0.50 -0.29 -15.59
C LEU A 68 0.78 0.45 -16.90
N ASP A 69 0.00 1.50 -17.16
CA ASP A 69 0.14 2.29 -18.38
C ASP A 69 1.28 3.29 -18.26
N ASP A 70 1.37 3.96 -17.12
CA ASP A 70 2.41 4.95 -16.85
C ASP A 70 2.59 5.19 -15.36
N VAL A 71 3.77 5.65 -14.98
CA VAL A 71 4.06 6.11 -13.63
C VAL A 71 4.76 7.47 -13.75
N ILE A 72 4.08 8.52 -13.31
CA ILE A 72 4.51 9.90 -13.52
C ILE A 72 4.98 10.49 -12.20
N SER A 73 6.21 10.98 -12.18
CA SER A 73 6.75 11.73 -11.04
C SER A 73 6.46 13.22 -11.19
N SER A 74 6.16 13.88 -10.07
CA SER A 74 6.00 15.35 -10.03
C SER A 74 7.33 16.11 -10.07
N CYS A 75 8.46 15.42 -10.08
CA CYS A 75 9.80 16.01 -10.02
C CYS A 75 10.75 15.28 -10.96
N ASP A 76 11.58 16.03 -11.69
CA ASP A 76 12.66 15.47 -12.52
C ASP A 76 13.76 14.79 -11.68
N CYS A 77 13.81 15.05 -10.39
CA CYS A 77 14.75 14.45 -9.45
C CYS A 77 14.40 13.00 -9.08
N THR A 78 13.25 12.51 -9.51
CA THR A 78 12.80 11.13 -9.25
C THR A 78 12.64 10.41 -10.58
N THR A 79 13.38 9.31 -10.75
CA THR A 79 13.19 8.40 -11.86
C THR A 79 12.42 7.17 -11.39
N VAL A 80 11.58 6.63 -12.26
CA VAL A 80 10.76 5.46 -11.94
C VAL A 80 10.95 4.37 -12.97
N ASP A 81 10.92 3.13 -12.50
CA ASP A 81 10.96 1.95 -13.36
C ASP A 81 9.94 0.93 -12.85
N TRP A 82 9.24 0.29 -13.78
CA TRP A 82 8.23 -0.72 -13.44
C TRP A 82 8.15 -1.76 -14.54
N SER A 83 7.62 -2.94 -14.20
CA SER A 83 7.40 -3.99 -15.18
C SER A 83 6.31 -3.61 -16.17
N LYS A 84 6.56 -3.77 -17.45
CA LYS A 84 5.58 -3.61 -18.53
C LYS A 84 4.75 -4.88 -18.75
N GLN A 85 5.11 -5.95 -18.06
CA GLN A 85 4.40 -7.23 -18.14
C GLN A 85 3.08 -7.16 -17.37
N PRO A 86 2.00 -7.81 -17.85
CA PRO A 86 0.77 -7.92 -17.11
C PRO A 86 0.98 -8.64 -15.76
N ILE A 87 0.36 -8.09 -14.72
CA ILE A 87 0.36 -8.71 -13.39
C ILE A 87 -0.93 -9.51 -13.27
N MET A 88 -0.82 -10.82 -13.17
CA MET A 88 -1.97 -11.71 -13.12
C MET A 88 -2.73 -11.55 -11.80
N PRO A 89 -4.04 -11.91 -11.75
CA PRO A 89 -4.82 -11.83 -10.51
C PRO A 89 -4.14 -12.55 -9.34
N GLY A 90 -4.09 -11.90 -8.19
CA GLY A 90 -3.44 -12.40 -6.97
C GLY A 90 -1.94 -12.28 -6.95
N LYS A 91 -1.31 -11.81 -8.03
CA LYS A 91 0.14 -11.64 -8.12
C LYS A 91 0.56 -10.24 -7.71
N LYS A 92 1.83 -10.12 -7.34
CA LYS A 92 2.44 -8.85 -6.93
C LYS A 92 3.33 -8.29 -8.03
N GLY A 93 3.40 -6.97 -8.08
CA GLY A 93 4.33 -6.24 -8.91
C GLY A 93 5.07 -5.20 -8.10
N THR A 94 6.09 -4.60 -8.70
CA THR A 94 6.91 -3.59 -8.05
C THR A 94 7.13 -2.39 -8.94
N ILE A 95 7.25 -1.23 -8.30
CA ILE A 95 7.70 0.01 -8.91
C ILE A 95 8.96 0.44 -8.16
N LYS A 96 10.04 0.72 -8.88
CA LYS A 96 11.26 1.26 -8.29
C LYS A 96 11.30 2.76 -8.50
N ALA A 97 11.40 3.51 -7.42
CA ALA A 97 11.54 4.96 -7.44
C ALA A 97 12.92 5.34 -6.94
N THR A 98 13.68 6.04 -7.76
CA THR A 98 15.04 6.48 -7.45
C THR A 98 15.04 7.99 -7.31
N TYR A 99 15.38 8.48 -6.14
CA TYR A 99 15.47 9.90 -5.83
C TYR A 99 16.93 10.34 -5.75
N THR A 100 17.25 11.42 -6.46
CA THR A 100 18.56 12.07 -6.40
C THR A 100 18.46 13.36 -5.59
N ALA A 101 19.17 13.42 -4.47
CA ALA A 101 19.15 14.56 -3.56
C ALA A 101 20.01 15.70 -4.11
N LYS A 102 19.39 16.73 -4.67
CA LYS A 102 20.08 17.88 -5.25
C LYS A 102 20.16 19.08 -4.31
N HIS A 103 19.16 19.24 -3.44
CA HIS A 103 19.02 20.39 -2.55
C HIS A 103 18.61 19.94 -1.16
N THR A 104 19.03 20.69 -0.13
CA THR A 104 18.57 20.47 1.23
C THR A 104 17.10 20.85 1.39
N GLY A 105 16.41 20.20 2.31
CA GLY A 105 15.01 20.47 2.63
C GLY A 105 14.17 19.21 2.69
N LEU A 106 12.88 19.40 2.91
CA LEU A 106 11.93 18.30 2.96
C LEU A 106 11.64 17.78 1.55
N ILE A 107 11.57 16.45 1.42
CA ILE A 107 11.11 15.79 0.21
C ILE A 107 9.59 15.66 0.32
N SER A 108 8.87 16.29 -0.60
CA SER A 108 7.41 16.21 -0.70
C SER A 108 7.04 16.15 -2.18
N LYS A 109 7.03 14.92 -2.72
CA LYS A 109 6.77 14.67 -4.13
C LYS A 109 5.64 13.65 -4.27
N ARG A 110 5.15 13.49 -5.48
CA ARG A 110 4.06 12.57 -5.79
C ARG A 110 4.44 11.69 -6.97
N LEU A 111 3.98 10.43 -6.90
CA LEU A 111 3.94 9.54 -8.04
C LEU A 111 2.48 9.30 -8.41
N THR A 112 2.14 9.51 -9.66
CA THR A 112 0.83 9.16 -10.21
C THR A 112 0.96 7.87 -10.99
N VAL A 113 0.28 6.82 -10.54
CA VAL A 113 0.27 5.51 -11.18
C VAL A 113 -1.00 5.37 -12.00
N LEU A 114 -0.86 5.21 -13.30
CA LEU A 114 -1.95 4.99 -14.23
C LEU A 114 -1.98 3.52 -14.67
N SER A 115 -3.16 2.93 -14.65
CA SER A 115 -3.32 1.51 -15.00
C SER A 115 -4.69 1.22 -15.59
N ASN A 116 -4.88 -0.01 -16.06
CA ASN A 116 -6.18 -0.51 -16.51
C ASN A 116 -7.08 -1.00 -15.37
N ALA A 117 -6.68 -0.75 -14.12
CA ALA A 117 -7.50 -1.09 -12.97
C ALA A 117 -8.80 -0.28 -12.94
N ASN A 118 -9.80 -0.74 -12.19
CA ASN A 118 -11.00 0.07 -11.92
C ASN A 118 -10.62 1.38 -11.23
N THR A 119 -9.69 1.33 -10.29
CA THR A 119 -9.01 2.51 -9.78
C THR A 119 -7.86 2.83 -10.73
N ASP A 120 -8.18 3.55 -11.80
CA ASP A 120 -7.26 3.80 -12.92
C ASP A 120 -6.12 4.77 -12.59
N ARG A 121 -6.25 5.50 -11.50
CA ARG A 121 -5.26 6.46 -11.02
C ARG A 121 -5.06 6.33 -9.52
N VAL A 122 -3.82 6.13 -9.11
CA VAL A 122 -3.42 6.13 -7.70
C VAL A 122 -2.28 7.11 -7.51
N ILE A 123 -2.37 7.95 -6.49
CA ILE A 123 -1.33 8.91 -6.15
C ILE A 123 -0.60 8.42 -4.90
N LEU A 124 0.71 8.26 -5.04
CA LEU A 124 1.61 7.90 -3.95
C LEU A 124 2.36 9.14 -3.48
N GLN A 125 2.51 9.28 -2.17
CA GLN A 125 3.31 10.34 -1.57
C GLN A 125 4.75 9.89 -1.39
N LEU A 126 5.69 10.71 -1.83
CA LEU A 126 7.12 10.54 -1.58
C LEU A 126 7.55 11.56 -0.55
N LYS A 127 8.13 11.11 0.55
CA LYS A 127 8.60 11.99 1.61
C LYS A 127 10.00 11.61 2.08
N GLY A 128 10.63 12.53 2.77
CA GLY A 128 11.96 12.38 3.34
C GLY A 128 12.56 13.74 3.65
N GLU A 129 13.82 13.77 3.96
CA GLU A 129 14.54 14.99 4.26
C GLU A 129 15.96 14.89 3.72
N VAL A 130 16.42 15.98 3.11
CA VAL A 130 17.81 16.15 2.66
C VAL A 130 18.47 17.19 3.56
N LYS A 131 19.52 16.77 4.25
CA LYS A 131 20.30 17.63 5.17
C LYS A 131 21.62 18.07 4.60
#